data_ad626ee53c155a616b02e29881db7b35
#
_entry.id   ad626ee53c155a616b02e29881db7b35
#
_cell.length_a   1.000
_cell.length_b   1.000
_cell.length_c   1.000
_cell.angle_alpha   90.00
_cell.angle_beta   90.00
_cell.angle_gamma   90.00
#
_symmetry.space_group_name_H-M   'P 1'
#
loop_
_entity.id
_entity.type
_entity.pdbx_description
1 polymer ?
#
loop_
_entity_poly.entity_id
_entity_poly.type
_entity_poly.pdbx_seq_one_letter_code
_entity_poly.pdbx_strand_id
1 'polypeptide(L)'
;EVANDARFVQARQGNLAGTGIGTFNDRLRDAVRGGGPFDDDPRGQGFGTGLFTASNDAWVNGDGYTQHDRLNLDTDLIQLGLTGNLRDYWLPSNSRHAFVRGDELEYNGQPAGYAAEPDETINYVDAHDNETLFDALTLKLRPDTPMAERVRMNTLCLALATLGQASVMWHAGT
;
A
#
# COMPACT_ATOMS: atom_id res chain seq x y z
N GLU A 1 -25.97 -14.54 4.55
CA GLU A 1 -27.34 -14.21 4.03
C GLU A 1 -27.67 -12.73 4.19
N VAL A 2 -27.20 -12.07 5.26
CA VAL A 2 -27.41 -10.61 5.47
C VAL A 2 -26.78 -9.75 4.37
N ALA A 3 -25.68 -10.19 3.78
CA ALA A 3 -24.96 -9.48 2.72
C ALA A 3 -25.78 -9.27 1.42
N ASN A 4 -26.82 -10.05 1.20
CA ASN A 4 -27.68 -9.97 0.01
C ASN A 4 -29.00 -9.22 0.24
N ASP A 5 -29.26 -8.72 1.45
CA ASP A 5 -30.48 -7.96 1.76
C ASP A 5 -30.24 -6.47 1.40
N ALA A 6 -30.98 -5.97 0.42
CA ALA A 6 -30.86 -4.57 -0.06
C ALA A 6 -31.11 -3.50 1.02
N ARG A 7 -31.65 -3.88 2.19
CA ARG A 7 -31.83 -2.98 3.34
C ARG A 7 -30.52 -2.73 4.12
N PHE A 8 -29.50 -3.56 3.90
CA PHE A 8 -28.23 -3.47 4.60
C PHE A 8 -27.11 -3.13 3.61
N VAL A 9 -26.36 -2.10 3.91
CA VAL A 9 -25.16 -1.72 3.16
C VAL A 9 -23.97 -2.32 3.90
N GLN A 10 -23.23 -3.21 3.24
CA GLN A 10 -22.00 -3.77 3.81
C GLN A 10 -20.98 -2.65 4.04
N ALA A 11 -20.41 -2.58 5.24
CA ALA A 11 -19.33 -1.66 5.54
C ALA A 11 -18.11 -1.96 4.65
N ARG A 12 -17.67 -0.95 3.91
CA ARG A 12 -16.48 -0.98 3.02
C ARG A 12 -15.81 0.38 3.09
N GLN A 13 -14.52 0.43 2.77
CA GLN A 13 -13.74 1.68 2.73
C GLN A 13 -14.50 2.82 2.03
N GLY A 14 -15.02 2.57 0.83
CA GLY A 14 -15.67 3.62 0.02
C GLY A 14 -17.01 4.14 0.56
N ASN A 15 -17.66 3.48 1.51
CA ASN A 15 -18.95 3.93 2.07
C ASN A 15 -18.90 4.29 3.56
N LEU A 16 -17.71 4.27 4.16
CA LEU A 16 -17.50 4.67 5.56
C LEU A 16 -16.96 6.09 5.70
N ALA A 17 -16.65 6.77 4.59
CA ALA A 17 -16.17 8.16 4.62
C ALA A 17 -17.15 9.10 5.34
N GLY A 18 -16.66 9.87 6.29
CA GLY A 18 -17.45 10.79 7.11
C GLY A 18 -18.16 10.14 8.30
N THR A 19 -17.88 8.87 8.59
CA THR A 19 -18.49 8.14 9.72
C THR A 19 -17.64 8.10 10.97
N GLY A 20 -16.35 8.47 10.86
CA GLY A 20 -15.35 8.33 11.94
C GLY A 20 -14.92 6.88 12.21
N ILE A 21 -15.23 5.95 11.28
CA ILE A 21 -14.84 4.54 11.40
C ILE A 21 -13.59 4.31 10.57
N GLY A 22 -12.48 3.96 11.25
CA GLY A 22 -11.22 3.63 10.60
C GLY A 22 -11.24 2.29 9.86
N THR A 23 -10.64 2.26 8.67
CA THR A 23 -10.46 1.05 7.87
C THR A 23 -8.99 0.86 7.51
N PHE A 24 -8.57 -0.40 7.35
CA PHE A 24 -7.19 -0.73 6.97
C PHE A 24 -6.83 -0.21 5.58
N ASN A 25 -5.68 0.46 5.48
CA ASN A 25 -5.16 1.03 4.24
C ASN A 25 -4.33 -0.01 3.46
N ASP A 26 -5.00 -0.87 2.73
CA ASP A 26 -4.38 -1.84 1.82
C ASP A 26 -3.60 -1.18 0.68
N ARG A 27 -4.01 0.02 0.21
CA ARG A 27 -3.30 0.76 -0.84
C ARG A 27 -1.87 1.10 -0.44
N LEU A 28 -1.69 1.65 0.76
CA LEU A 28 -0.36 1.95 1.28
C LEU A 28 0.45 0.67 1.51
N ARG A 29 -0.16 -0.35 2.14
CA ARG A 29 0.50 -1.63 2.39
C ARG A 29 1.04 -2.22 1.09
N ASP A 30 0.21 -2.35 0.08
CA ASP A 30 0.56 -3.00 -1.18
C ASP A 30 1.59 -2.19 -1.98
N ALA A 31 1.46 -0.86 -2.01
CA ALA A 31 2.44 0.01 -2.64
C ALA A 31 3.82 -0.05 -1.95
N VAL A 32 3.85 -0.15 -0.62
CA VAL A 32 5.10 -0.21 0.16
C VAL A 32 5.75 -1.58 0.05
N ARG A 33 5.00 -2.67 0.34
CA ARG A 33 5.55 -4.04 0.35
C ARG A 33 5.70 -4.64 -1.05
N GLY A 34 4.82 -4.29 -1.97
CA GLY A 34 4.64 -4.92 -3.26
C GLY A 34 3.62 -6.05 -3.24
N GLY A 35 2.42 -5.75 -3.76
CA GLY A 35 1.31 -6.67 -3.83
C GLY A 35 0.64 -7.00 -2.49
N GLY A 36 -0.47 -7.72 -2.61
CA GLY A 36 -1.31 -8.15 -1.50
C GLY A 36 -0.88 -9.50 -0.89
N PRO A 37 -1.44 -9.85 0.27
CA PRO A 37 -1.09 -11.10 0.96
C PRO A 37 -1.66 -12.37 0.29
N PHE A 38 -2.53 -12.21 -0.71
CA PHE A 38 -3.19 -13.31 -1.40
C PHE A 38 -2.76 -13.44 -2.87
N ASP A 39 -1.68 -12.75 -3.25
CA ASP A 39 -1.14 -12.84 -4.60
C ASP A 39 -0.51 -14.22 -4.84
N ASP A 40 -0.69 -14.76 -6.05
CA ASP A 40 -0.16 -16.08 -6.43
C ASP A 40 1.36 -16.18 -6.34
N ASP A 41 2.08 -15.08 -6.56
CA ASP A 41 3.53 -15.01 -6.46
C ASP A 41 3.96 -13.99 -5.40
N PRO A 42 4.49 -14.45 -4.25
CA PRO A 42 4.87 -13.57 -3.14
C PRO A 42 6.11 -12.70 -3.45
N ARG A 43 6.77 -12.90 -4.60
CA ARG A 43 8.00 -12.18 -4.99
C ARG A 43 7.73 -10.82 -5.64
N GLY A 44 6.46 -10.41 -5.78
CA GLY A 44 6.10 -9.08 -6.26
C GLY A 44 6.73 -8.00 -5.38
N GLN A 45 7.49 -7.07 -5.99
CA GLN A 45 8.16 -5.98 -5.28
C GLN A 45 7.31 -4.70 -5.33
N GLY A 46 7.47 -3.84 -4.32
CA GLY A 46 6.90 -2.50 -4.25
C GLY A 46 7.98 -1.47 -3.94
N PHE A 47 7.57 -0.28 -3.59
CA PHE A 47 8.45 0.86 -3.33
C PHE A 47 9.53 0.54 -2.28
N GLY A 48 9.15 -0.04 -1.15
CA GLY A 48 10.06 -0.33 -0.03
C GLY A 48 10.84 -1.62 -0.17
N THR A 49 10.54 -2.43 -1.18
CA THR A 49 11.15 -3.75 -1.40
C THR A 49 11.97 -3.83 -2.70
N GLY A 50 12.31 -2.67 -3.28
CA GLY A 50 13.29 -2.57 -4.33
C GLY A 50 12.75 -2.68 -5.76
N LEU A 51 11.45 -2.50 -5.99
CA LEU A 51 10.87 -2.45 -7.33
C LEU A 51 11.66 -1.46 -8.19
N PHE A 52 12.07 -1.87 -9.38
CA PHE A 52 12.89 -1.14 -10.34
C PHE A 52 14.33 -0.86 -9.87
N THR A 53 14.55 -0.46 -8.62
CA THR A 53 15.86 -0.02 -8.11
C THR A 53 16.77 -1.19 -7.72
N ALA A 54 16.21 -2.31 -7.30
CA ALA A 54 16.91 -3.53 -6.90
C ALA A 54 16.05 -4.77 -7.24
N SER A 55 15.74 -4.94 -8.54
CA SER A 55 14.87 -6.01 -9.01
C SER A 55 15.38 -7.38 -8.61
N ASN A 56 14.47 -8.25 -8.17
CA ASN A 56 14.72 -9.66 -7.90
C ASN A 56 14.59 -10.54 -9.14
N ASP A 57 14.35 -9.95 -10.31
CA ASP A 57 14.18 -10.61 -11.61
C ASP A 57 13.00 -11.61 -11.68
N ALA A 58 12.07 -11.59 -10.71
CA ALA A 58 10.87 -12.40 -10.77
C ALA A 58 9.93 -11.89 -11.86
N TRP A 59 9.36 -12.82 -12.65
CA TRP A 59 8.49 -12.51 -13.78
C TRP A 59 7.28 -11.63 -13.40
N VAL A 60 6.79 -11.76 -12.17
CA VAL A 60 5.64 -10.99 -11.65
C VAL A 60 5.92 -9.48 -11.61
N ASN A 61 7.17 -9.06 -11.56
CA ASN A 61 7.55 -7.65 -11.57
C ASN A 61 7.54 -7.04 -12.97
N GLY A 62 7.53 -7.85 -14.02
CA GLY A 62 7.60 -7.39 -15.40
C GLY A 62 9.00 -6.90 -15.80
N ASP A 63 9.08 -6.25 -16.93
CA ASP A 63 10.29 -5.61 -17.42
C ASP A 63 10.56 -4.25 -16.73
N GLY A 64 11.69 -3.61 -17.09
CA GLY A 64 12.07 -2.34 -16.49
C GLY A 64 11.07 -1.20 -16.72
N TYR A 65 10.36 -1.18 -17.86
CA TYR A 65 9.31 -0.19 -18.12
C TYR A 65 8.12 -0.42 -17.19
N THR A 66 7.64 -1.65 -17.12
CA THR A 66 6.54 -2.05 -16.22
C THR A 66 6.85 -1.73 -14.77
N GLN A 67 8.08 -2.06 -14.32
CA GLN A 67 8.53 -1.76 -12.96
C GLN A 67 8.58 -0.26 -12.68
N HIS A 68 9.05 0.54 -13.63
CA HIS A 68 9.10 2.00 -13.49
C HIS A 68 7.70 2.62 -13.40
N ASP A 69 6.78 2.19 -14.24
CA ASP A 69 5.40 2.68 -14.22
C ASP A 69 4.68 2.30 -12.92
N ARG A 70 4.89 1.07 -12.43
CA ARG A 70 4.37 0.64 -11.13
C ARG A 70 4.98 1.44 -9.99
N LEU A 71 6.30 1.71 -10.02
CA LEU A 71 6.96 2.53 -9.00
C LEU A 71 6.36 3.94 -8.93
N ASN A 72 6.02 4.54 -10.08
CA ASN A 72 5.35 5.82 -10.14
C ASN A 72 3.95 5.76 -9.49
N LEU A 73 3.18 4.72 -9.77
CA LEU A 73 1.87 4.52 -9.13
C LEU A 73 2.01 4.26 -7.63
N ASP A 74 2.95 3.39 -7.23
CA ASP A 74 3.21 3.11 -5.82
C ASP A 74 3.60 4.39 -5.07
N THR A 75 4.39 5.26 -5.70
CA THR A 75 4.75 6.57 -5.15
C THR A 75 3.51 7.44 -4.92
N ASP A 76 2.58 7.49 -5.87
CA ASP A 76 1.34 8.25 -5.75
C ASP A 76 0.45 7.69 -4.63
N LEU A 77 0.30 6.37 -4.55
CA LEU A 77 -0.48 5.70 -3.50
C LEU A 77 0.12 5.93 -2.10
N ILE A 78 1.45 5.95 -2.00
CA ILE A 78 2.15 6.26 -0.75
C ILE A 78 1.93 7.73 -0.36
N GLN A 79 2.10 8.67 -1.30
CA GLN A 79 1.83 10.10 -1.04
C GLN A 79 0.41 10.29 -0.50
N LEU A 80 -0.57 9.66 -1.13
CA LEU A 80 -1.96 9.71 -0.70
C LEU A 80 -2.15 9.01 0.68
N GLY A 81 -1.54 7.86 0.89
CA GLY A 81 -1.59 7.13 2.16
C GLY A 81 -1.01 7.93 3.34
N LEU A 82 0.03 8.74 3.10
CA LEU A 82 0.60 9.64 4.10
C LEU A 82 -0.36 10.75 4.54
N THR A 83 -1.33 11.13 3.71
CA THR A 83 -2.39 12.09 4.07
C THR A 83 -3.58 11.45 4.80
N GLY A 84 -3.59 10.13 4.97
CA GLY A 84 -4.74 9.37 5.48
C GLY A 84 -5.72 8.96 4.38
N ASN A 85 -5.26 8.75 3.18
CA ASN A 85 -6.05 8.36 2.00
C ASN A 85 -7.24 9.28 1.72
N LEU A 86 -7.06 10.58 1.90
CA LEU A 86 -8.11 11.59 1.70
C LEU A 86 -8.56 11.62 0.24
N ARG A 87 -9.83 11.41 0.00
CA ARG A 87 -10.45 11.41 -1.34
C ARG A 87 -10.33 12.76 -2.05
N ASP A 88 -10.40 13.85 -1.29
CA ASP A 88 -10.42 15.22 -1.83
C ASP A 88 -9.02 15.89 -1.85
N TYR A 89 -7.98 15.17 -1.44
CA TYR A 89 -6.61 15.70 -1.45
C TYR A 89 -6.05 15.76 -2.88
N TRP A 90 -5.48 16.92 -3.23
CA TRP A 90 -4.82 17.12 -4.52
C TRP A 90 -3.32 16.85 -4.41
N LEU A 91 -2.81 15.97 -5.26
CA LEU A 91 -1.40 15.60 -5.28
C LEU A 91 -0.82 15.64 -6.70
N PRO A 92 0.50 15.95 -6.83
CA PRO A 92 1.20 15.80 -8.10
C PRO A 92 1.42 14.31 -8.37
N SER A 93 0.68 13.75 -9.31
CA SER A 93 0.79 12.33 -9.65
C SER A 93 1.94 12.08 -10.61
N ASN A 94 2.83 11.16 -10.24
CA ASN A 94 3.93 10.70 -11.09
C ASN A 94 3.41 9.79 -12.21
N SER A 95 2.45 8.92 -11.90
CA SER A 95 1.87 7.98 -12.86
C SER A 95 0.98 8.66 -13.91
N ARG A 96 0.33 9.77 -13.58
CA ARG A 96 -0.53 10.53 -14.48
C ARG A 96 0.14 11.75 -15.10
N HIS A 97 1.32 12.16 -14.62
CA HIS A 97 2.02 13.40 -15.02
C HIS A 97 1.14 14.65 -14.90
N ALA A 98 0.28 14.71 -13.88
CA ALA A 98 -0.69 15.78 -13.66
C ALA A 98 -1.03 15.91 -12.17
N PHE A 99 -1.62 17.04 -11.79
CA PHE A 99 -2.29 17.12 -10.49
C PHE A 99 -3.63 16.39 -10.56
N VAL A 100 -3.87 15.51 -9.59
CA VAL A 100 -5.11 14.72 -9.50
C VAL A 100 -5.63 14.73 -8.07
N ARG A 101 -6.93 14.49 -7.91
CA ARG A 101 -7.50 14.22 -6.59
C ARG A 101 -7.26 12.78 -6.17
N GLY A 102 -7.30 12.52 -4.87
CA GLY A 102 -7.12 11.18 -4.33
C GLY A 102 -8.12 10.16 -4.88
N ASP A 103 -9.37 10.55 -5.08
CA ASP A 103 -10.42 9.68 -5.64
C ASP A 103 -10.33 9.49 -7.17
N GLU A 104 -9.48 10.26 -7.86
CA GLU A 104 -9.19 10.10 -9.29
C GLU A 104 -8.03 9.12 -9.55
N LEU A 105 -7.21 8.82 -8.53
CA LEU A 105 -6.26 7.71 -8.59
C LEU A 105 -7.00 6.39 -8.48
N GLU A 106 -6.52 5.41 -9.25
CA GLU A 106 -7.11 4.08 -9.26
C GLU A 106 -6.22 3.08 -8.50
N TYR A 107 -6.87 2.23 -7.71
CA TYR A 107 -6.28 1.07 -7.08
C TYR A 107 -7.23 -0.13 -7.24
N ASN A 108 -6.82 -1.13 -8.04
CA ASN A 108 -7.59 -2.36 -8.28
C ASN A 108 -9.05 -2.11 -8.69
N GLY A 109 -9.27 -1.17 -9.62
CA GLY A 109 -10.61 -0.83 -10.13
C GLY A 109 -11.47 0.00 -9.17
N GLN A 110 -10.88 0.56 -8.11
CA GLN A 110 -11.54 1.42 -7.13
C GLN A 110 -10.76 2.72 -6.94
N PRO A 111 -11.40 3.80 -6.46
CA PRO A 111 -10.68 4.99 -6.03
C PRO A 111 -9.63 4.67 -4.96
N ALA A 112 -8.42 5.21 -5.13
CA ALA A 112 -7.38 5.08 -4.12
C ALA A 112 -7.69 5.92 -2.88
N GLY A 113 -8.08 7.19 -3.05
CA GLY A 113 -8.58 8.04 -1.98
C GLY A 113 -10.03 7.71 -1.63
N TYR A 114 -10.30 7.38 -0.37
CA TYR A 114 -11.61 6.97 0.06
C TYR A 114 -12.07 7.63 1.38
N ALA A 115 -11.15 8.13 2.20
CA ALA A 115 -11.47 8.72 3.49
C ALA A 115 -11.91 10.20 3.35
N ALA A 116 -12.79 10.65 4.24
CA ALA A 116 -13.12 12.06 4.39
C ALA A 116 -12.15 12.74 5.38
N GLU A 117 -11.74 12.03 6.42
CA GLU A 117 -10.83 12.48 7.47
C GLU A 117 -9.69 11.47 7.66
N PRO A 118 -8.49 11.91 8.09
CA PRO A 118 -7.33 11.01 8.21
C PRO A 118 -7.51 9.88 9.24
N ASP A 119 -8.30 10.10 10.29
CA ASP A 119 -8.56 9.12 11.35
C ASP A 119 -9.50 7.98 10.91
N GLU A 120 -10.10 8.08 9.73
CA GLU A 120 -10.86 7.02 9.08
C GLU A 120 -9.96 5.99 8.37
N THR A 121 -8.64 6.16 8.48
CA THR A 121 -7.64 5.29 7.84
C THR A 121 -6.68 4.73 8.87
N ILE A 122 -6.33 3.45 8.74
CA ILE A 122 -5.34 2.76 9.55
C ILE A 122 -4.20 2.32 8.65
N ASN A 123 -3.07 3.02 8.70
CA ASN A 123 -1.87 2.65 7.98
C ASN A 123 -1.16 1.46 8.63
N TYR A 124 -0.72 0.53 7.82
CA TYR A 124 0.03 -0.66 8.25
C TYR A 124 0.83 -1.22 7.08
N VAL A 125 1.78 -2.09 7.36
CA VAL A 125 2.58 -2.79 6.33
C VAL A 125 2.57 -4.30 6.51
N ASP A 126 2.16 -4.81 7.68
CA ASP A 126 1.94 -6.21 7.95
C ASP A 126 0.86 -6.43 9.02
N ALA A 127 0.38 -7.65 9.14
CA ALA A 127 -0.64 -8.05 10.10
C ALA A 127 -0.44 -9.53 10.48
N HIS A 128 -1.20 -10.01 11.45
CA HIS A 128 -1.09 -11.38 11.99
C HIS A 128 -1.61 -12.48 11.06
N ASP A 129 -2.27 -12.13 9.97
CA ASP A 129 -2.94 -13.05 9.04
C ASP A 129 -2.09 -13.41 7.80
N ASN A 130 -0.86 -12.90 7.73
CA ASN A 130 0.13 -13.23 6.69
C ASN A 130 1.55 -13.05 7.23
N GLU A 131 2.54 -13.10 6.33
CA GLU A 131 3.96 -12.98 6.69
C GLU A 131 4.23 -11.65 7.38
N THR A 132 5.09 -11.68 8.41
CA THR A 132 5.67 -10.46 8.98
C THR A 132 6.37 -9.66 7.89
N LEU A 133 6.58 -8.37 8.12
CA LEU A 133 7.27 -7.53 7.14
C LEU A 133 8.66 -8.06 6.79
N PHE A 134 9.42 -8.53 7.79
CA PHE A 134 10.77 -9.04 7.55
C PHE A 134 10.76 -10.36 6.76
N ASP A 135 9.79 -11.23 7.00
CA ASP A 135 9.62 -12.46 6.22
C ASP A 135 9.20 -12.14 4.78
N ALA A 136 8.27 -11.20 4.59
CA ALA A 136 7.90 -10.72 3.27
C ALA A 136 9.10 -10.15 2.50
N LEU A 137 9.96 -9.35 3.16
CA LEU A 137 11.21 -8.87 2.57
C LEU A 137 12.12 -10.03 2.16
N THR A 138 12.19 -11.10 2.93
CA THR A 138 13.02 -12.27 2.61
C THR A 138 12.56 -12.96 1.33
N LEU A 139 11.25 -12.98 1.06
CA LEU A 139 10.67 -13.53 -0.17
C LEU A 139 10.86 -12.61 -1.38
N LYS A 140 10.82 -11.30 -1.16
CA LYS A 140 10.78 -10.28 -2.22
C LYS A 140 12.17 -9.77 -2.64
N LEU A 141 13.15 -9.88 -1.78
CA LEU A 141 14.51 -9.39 -2.08
C LEU A 141 15.35 -10.48 -2.74
N ARG A 142 16.40 -10.05 -3.43
CA ARG A 142 17.40 -10.99 -3.95
C ARG A 142 18.05 -11.76 -2.80
N PRO A 143 18.34 -13.06 -2.99
CA PRO A 143 18.99 -13.88 -1.94
C PRO A 143 20.31 -13.30 -1.44
N ASP A 144 21.06 -12.62 -2.31
CA ASP A 144 22.35 -12.00 -2.01
C ASP A 144 22.26 -10.60 -1.38
N THR A 145 21.05 -10.08 -1.13
CA THR A 145 20.86 -8.78 -0.46
C THR A 145 21.46 -8.80 0.96
N PRO A 146 22.41 -7.93 1.29
CA PRO A 146 23.03 -7.88 2.61
C PRO A 146 22.01 -7.63 3.72
N MET A 147 22.23 -8.21 4.91
CA MET A 147 21.35 -8.03 6.07
C MET A 147 21.14 -6.55 6.43
N ALA A 148 22.19 -5.74 6.35
CA ALA A 148 22.09 -4.29 6.62
C ALA A 148 21.09 -3.59 5.68
N GLU A 149 21.03 -3.98 4.41
CA GLU A 149 20.07 -3.41 3.46
C GLU A 149 18.66 -3.93 3.74
N ARG A 150 18.49 -5.20 4.09
CA ARG A 150 17.18 -5.75 4.51
C ARG A 150 16.62 -4.98 5.69
N VAL A 151 17.44 -4.71 6.71
CA VAL A 151 17.05 -3.92 7.89
C VAL A 151 16.67 -2.49 7.49
N ARG A 152 17.41 -1.86 6.57
CA ARG A 152 17.09 -0.50 6.09
C ARG A 152 15.76 -0.47 5.35
N MET A 153 15.51 -1.45 4.48
CA MET A 153 14.22 -1.58 3.76
C MET A 153 13.07 -1.82 4.72
N ASN A 154 13.25 -2.70 5.71
CA ASN A 154 12.26 -2.93 6.77
C ASN A 154 11.94 -1.62 7.51
N THR A 155 12.98 -0.88 7.92
CA THR A 155 12.82 0.42 8.59
C THR A 155 12.11 1.45 7.71
N LEU A 156 12.41 1.48 6.41
CA LEU A 156 11.74 2.37 5.45
C LEU A 156 10.24 2.05 5.37
N CYS A 157 9.89 0.77 5.22
CA CYS A 157 8.48 0.35 5.16
C CYS A 157 7.70 0.74 6.42
N LEU A 158 8.28 0.51 7.61
CA LEU A 158 7.70 0.93 8.88
C LEU A 158 7.57 2.46 8.99
N ALA A 159 8.57 3.20 8.54
CA ALA A 159 8.53 4.66 8.56
C ALA A 159 7.39 5.20 7.68
N LEU A 160 7.18 4.63 6.49
CA LEU A 160 6.09 5.03 5.59
C LEU A 160 4.70 4.77 6.19
N ALA A 161 4.53 3.67 6.95
CA ALA A 161 3.29 3.45 7.67
C ALA A 161 3.08 4.44 8.83
N THR A 162 4.18 4.86 9.48
CA THR A 162 4.14 5.58 10.77
C THR A 162 4.08 7.10 10.63
N LEU A 163 4.74 7.66 9.63
CA LEU A 163 4.96 9.11 9.53
C LEU A 163 3.83 9.86 8.82
N GLY A 164 2.70 9.18 8.55
CA GLY A 164 1.51 9.77 7.94
C GLY A 164 0.55 10.41 8.95
N GLN A 165 -0.58 10.90 8.44
CA GLN A 165 -1.66 11.53 9.23
C GLN A 165 -2.67 10.51 9.76
N ALA A 166 -2.69 9.29 9.20
CA ALA A 166 -3.60 8.22 9.59
C ALA A 166 -3.25 7.62 10.97
N SER A 167 -4.21 6.90 11.55
CA SER A 167 -3.90 5.98 12.65
C SER A 167 -2.93 4.90 12.18
N VAL A 168 -2.10 4.38 13.08
CA VAL A 168 -1.07 3.38 12.74
C VAL A 168 -1.33 2.08 13.48
N MET A 169 -1.24 0.97 12.76
CA MET A 169 -1.15 -0.35 13.35
C MET A 169 0.26 -0.93 13.14
N TRP A 170 0.91 -1.31 14.23
CA TRP A 170 2.14 -2.10 14.20
C TRP A 170 1.87 -3.51 14.67
N HIS A 171 2.27 -4.47 13.85
CA HIS A 171 2.25 -5.87 14.24
C HIS A 171 3.43 -6.19 15.17
N ALA A 172 3.15 -6.83 16.31
CA ALA A 172 4.20 -7.26 17.23
C ALA A 172 4.97 -8.44 16.62
N GLY A 173 6.25 -8.25 16.35
CA GLY A 173 7.11 -9.25 15.73
C GLY A 173 7.62 -8.88 14.32
N THR A 174 7.38 -7.65 13.93
CA THR A 174 7.96 -7.07 12.70
C THR A 174 9.47 -6.91 12.81
#